data_4334dd46ab473f47a2b80bdf4c38809e
#
_entry.id   4334dd46ab473f47a2b80bdf4c38809e
#
_cell.length_a   1.000
_cell.length_b   1.000
_cell.length_c   1.000
_cell.angle_alpha   90.00
_cell.angle_beta   90.00
_cell.angle_gamma   90.00
#
_symmetry.space_group_name_H-M   'P 1'
#
loop_
_entity.id
_entity.type
_entity.pdbx_description
1 polymer ?
#
loop_
_entity_poly.entity_id
_entity_poly.type
_entity_poly.pdbx_seq_one_letter_code
_entity_poly.pdbx_strand_id
1 'polypeptide(L)'
;MLRPWLRQSPRAARSLVGSQCRQPHSSRFPTLPYNYLKSLPVRNLQTSAAESQDRVPLRKQLKQSAKSLKAEKRQKREEEEASRQKWELTVGVEIHAQLNTENKLFSRAPTSSTDLPNSNVALFDLAFPGSQPEFQIPTLLPALRAAIALNCDIQPVSKFDRKHYFYQDQPAGYQITQYYEPFARNGYIDLFSHDGIAPEDGDRIRIGIKQVQLEQDTAKSQEYPPSTQLLDFNRVSHPLIEIITMPQIHNPATAAACVRKIQSILQSCNAVTTGMELGGLRADVNVSIRQRGEAAGTHQYGGIGGLGQRTEIKNLSSFKAVEDAIIAEKNRQISVLESGGVVEGETRGWTIGSTETRKLRGKEGEVDYRYMPDPDLPPLVIGADLVAELRNTLPTPSDELYQLLMSKEYGLSIEDAKPMVELDDGVRLEYYQDVVDLLRDLQQDQDPKSRGGLARVAGNWVLHELGGLLTKADLSWDPTRVPALSLAQIIDFLQRKRITGPTARQVLAMVFDGDARPIPQLLEEESLLLRPLSREEYIALAEDALGQNPPMVEQIRTKNQLGKLGWFVGQMMRTGEKGRVEAPKADAILRELIFGDSPS
;
A
#
# COMPACT_ATOMS: atom_id res chain seq x y z
N MET A 1 25.84 9.28 -4.44
CA MET A 1 25.99 8.40 -5.63
C MET A 1 24.66 7.98 -6.30
N LEU A 2 23.49 8.35 -5.75
CA LEU A 2 22.16 8.00 -6.32
C LEU A 2 21.64 8.99 -7.38
N ARG A 3 22.15 10.20 -7.45
CA ARG A 3 21.69 11.23 -8.41
C ARG A 3 21.69 10.83 -9.90
N PRO A 4 22.59 9.97 -10.42
CA PRO A 4 22.50 9.53 -11.81
C PRO A 4 21.33 8.61 -12.12
N TRP A 5 20.80 7.90 -11.12
CA TRP A 5 19.78 6.85 -11.31
C TRP A 5 18.34 7.36 -11.26
N LEU A 6 18.08 8.46 -10.52
CA LEU A 6 16.73 9.01 -10.33
C LEU A 6 16.35 10.11 -11.34
N ARG A 7 17.32 10.70 -12.06
CA ARG A 7 17.06 11.76 -13.04
C ARG A 7 16.39 11.32 -14.34
N GLN A 8 16.01 10.05 -14.48
CA GLN A 8 15.40 9.52 -15.71
C GLN A 8 13.88 9.36 -15.63
N SER A 9 13.19 9.92 -14.65
CA SER A 9 11.74 10.00 -14.72
C SER A 9 11.36 11.11 -15.74
N PRO A 10 10.57 10.81 -16.78
CA PRO A 10 10.16 11.83 -17.73
C PRO A 10 9.26 12.83 -17.00
N ARG A 11 9.71 14.07 -16.91
CA ARG A 11 8.86 15.20 -16.54
C ARG A 11 7.71 15.26 -17.55
N ALA A 12 6.50 14.87 -17.12
CA ALA A 12 5.29 15.16 -17.87
C ALA A 12 5.21 16.68 -18.03
N ALA A 13 5.34 17.15 -19.26
CA ALA A 13 5.13 18.53 -19.61
C ALA A 13 3.67 18.88 -19.30
N ARG A 14 3.42 19.54 -18.16
CA ARG A 14 2.12 20.14 -17.88
C ARG A 14 1.94 21.33 -18.81
N SER A 15 1.12 21.18 -19.83
CA SER A 15 0.59 22.31 -20.57
C SER A 15 -0.32 23.11 -19.65
N LEU A 16 0.05 24.36 -19.40
CA LEU A 16 -0.79 25.36 -18.76
C LEU A 16 -1.94 25.71 -19.70
N VAL A 17 -3.09 25.07 -19.52
CA VAL A 17 -4.35 25.57 -20.06
C VAL A 17 -5.08 26.24 -18.92
N GLY A 18 -5.19 27.56 -18.97
CA GLY A 18 -5.92 28.37 -18.03
C GLY A 18 -7.42 28.04 -18.06
N SER A 19 -7.93 27.47 -16.98
CA SER A 19 -9.35 27.32 -16.76
C SER A 19 -9.89 28.53 -16.00
N GLN A 20 -10.71 29.32 -16.69
CA GLN A 20 -11.51 30.37 -16.06
C GLN A 20 -12.47 29.76 -15.05
N CYS A 21 -12.38 30.21 -13.80
CA CYS A 21 -13.35 29.95 -12.75
C CYS A 21 -14.78 30.35 -13.19
N ARG A 22 -15.68 29.39 -13.36
CA ARG A 22 -17.12 29.61 -13.27
C ARG A 22 -17.57 29.20 -11.87
N GLN A 23 -18.15 30.16 -11.14
CA GLN A 23 -18.76 29.93 -9.84
C GLN A 23 -19.91 28.89 -9.95
N PRO A 24 -20.05 27.94 -9.02
CA PRO A 24 -21.20 27.06 -9.01
C PRO A 24 -22.42 27.79 -8.44
N HIS A 25 -23.52 27.70 -9.17
CA HIS A 25 -24.85 28.12 -8.70
C HIS A 25 -25.22 27.33 -7.45
N SER A 26 -25.56 28.05 -6.38
CA SER A 26 -26.11 27.51 -5.14
C SER A 26 -27.47 26.85 -5.39
N SER A 27 -27.53 25.52 -5.36
CA SER A 27 -28.78 24.79 -5.20
C SER A 27 -29.19 24.82 -3.72
N ARG A 28 -30.22 25.59 -3.41
CA ARG A 28 -30.86 25.64 -2.10
C ARG A 28 -31.50 24.28 -1.79
N PHE A 29 -30.96 23.57 -0.81
CA PHE A 29 -31.71 22.52 -0.14
C PHE A 29 -32.83 23.14 0.71
N PRO A 30 -34.07 22.60 0.72
CA PRO A 30 -35.13 23.09 1.56
C PRO A 30 -34.81 22.77 3.03
N THR A 31 -34.69 23.82 3.83
CA THR A 31 -34.60 23.71 5.30
C THR A 31 -35.98 23.26 5.84
N LEU A 32 -36.02 22.09 6.44
CA LEU A 32 -37.18 21.64 7.23
C LEU A 32 -37.35 22.54 8.47
N PRO A 33 -38.56 22.93 8.81
CA PRO A 33 -38.82 23.84 9.93
C PRO A 33 -38.54 23.16 11.27
N TYR A 34 -37.89 23.90 12.15
CA TYR A 34 -37.39 23.54 13.49
C TYR A 34 -38.49 23.12 14.50
N ASN A 35 -39.75 23.00 14.11
CA ASN A 35 -40.88 22.76 15.01
C ASN A 35 -41.37 21.31 15.08
N TYR A 36 -40.67 20.31 14.52
CA TYR A 36 -41.14 18.92 14.53
C TYR A 36 -40.64 18.07 15.72
N LEU A 37 -39.86 18.65 16.62
CA LEU A 37 -39.28 17.91 17.76
C LEU A 37 -40.00 18.11 19.11
N LYS A 38 -41.24 18.67 19.12
CA LYS A 38 -41.98 18.94 20.35
C LYS A 38 -43.20 18.05 20.60
N SER A 39 -43.38 16.93 19.94
CA SER A 39 -44.52 16.04 20.16
C SER A 39 -44.19 14.56 20.25
N LEU A 40 -43.13 14.17 20.95
CA LEU A 40 -43.00 12.80 21.42
C LEU A 40 -43.46 12.75 22.90
N PRO A 41 -44.44 11.91 23.26
CA PRO A 41 -44.88 11.80 24.65
C PRO A 41 -43.74 11.19 25.48
N VAL A 42 -43.32 11.91 26.50
CA VAL A 42 -42.47 11.39 27.57
C VAL A 42 -43.26 10.28 28.27
N ARG A 43 -42.96 9.02 27.92
CA ARG A 43 -43.42 7.89 28.72
C ARG A 43 -42.69 7.97 30.07
N ASN A 44 -43.42 8.28 31.12
CA ASN A 44 -42.96 8.06 32.48
C ASN A 44 -42.56 6.60 32.64
N LEU A 45 -41.27 6.35 32.69
CA LEU A 45 -40.71 5.08 33.16
C LEU A 45 -40.96 5.06 34.69
N GLN A 46 -42.05 4.47 35.08
CA GLN A 46 -42.22 4.01 36.47
C GLN A 46 -41.10 2.98 36.72
N THR A 47 -40.18 3.33 37.58
CA THR A 47 -39.19 2.43 38.14
C THR A 47 -39.91 1.38 38.97
N SER A 48 -40.26 0.24 38.36
CA SER A 48 -40.57 -0.94 39.13
C SER A 48 -39.25 -1.42 39.74
N ALA A 49 -39.22 -1.42 41.07
CA ALA A 49 -38.22 -2.12 41.85
C ALA A 49 -38.37 -3.63 41.57
N ALA A 50 -37.58 -4.14 40.66
CA ALA A 50 -37.47 -5.56 40.40
C ALA A 50 -35.98 -5.90 40.26
N GLU A 51 -35.54 -6.67 41.22
CA GLU A 51 -34.37 -7.57 41.22
C GLU A 51 -33.00 -6.99 40.92
N SER A 52 -32.24 -6.87 42.00
CA SER A 52 -30.76 -6.76 41.96
C SER A 52 -30.15 -8.02 41.33
N GLN A 53 -30.22 -8.11 40.00
CA GLN A 53 -29.29 -9.00 39.29
C GLN A 53 -27.91 -8.36 39.36
N ASP A 54 -26.96 -9.10 39.87
CA ASP A 54 -25.54 -8.77 39.96
C ASP A 54 -25.03 -8.15 38.65
N ARG A 55 -25.05 -6.81 38.57
CA ARG A 55 -24.46 -6.10 37.42
C ARG A 55 -22.95 -6.24 37.47
N VAL A 56 -22.46 -7.21 36.73
CA VAL A 56 -21.01 -7.38 36.55
C VAL A 56 -20.42 -6.06 36.09
N PRO A 57 -19.41 -5.49 36.76
CA PRO A 57 -18.82 -4.22 36.38
C PRO A 57 -18.34 -4.24 34.92
N LEU A 58 -18.57 -3.16 34.17
CA LEU A 58 -18.23 -3.06 32.73
C LEU A 58 -16.80 -3.52 32.42
N ARG A 59 -15.83 -3.16 33.29
CA ARG A 59 -14.44 -3.60 33.17
C ARG A 59 -14.29 -5.13 33.23
N LYS A 60 -15.13 -5.81 34.02
CA LYS A 60 -15.11 -7.28 34.14
C LYS A 60 -15.76 -7.92 32.90
N GLN A 61 -16.82 -7.33 32.36
CA GLN A 61 -17.46 -7.75 31.11
C GLN A 61 -16.50 -7.60 29.92
N LEU A 62 -15.83 -6.44 29.77
CA LEU A 62 -14.82 -6.21 28.73
C LEU A 62 -13.63 -7.17 28.86
N LYS A 63 -13.22 -7.51 30.07
CA LYS A 63 -12.14 -8.47 30.31
C LYS A 63 -12.58 -9.92 29.98
N GLN A 64 -13.83 -10.25 30.23
CA GLN A 64 -14.40 -11.55 29.87
C GLN A 64 -14.59 -11.67 28.35
N SER A 65 -15.16 -10.66 27.69
CA SER A 65 -15.29 -10.66 26.22
C SER A 65 -13.93 -10.64 25.50
N ALA A 66 -12.93 -9.94 26.03
CA ALA A 66 -11.57 -10.02 25.48
C ALA A 66 -10.94 -11.40 25.68
N LYS A 67 -11.27 -12.11 26.79
CA LYS A 67 -10.79 -13.47 27.04
C LYS A 67 -11.49 -14.49 26.14
N SER A 68 -12.81 -14.37 25.93
CA SER A 68 -13.55 -15.26 25.00
C SER A 68 -13.08 -15.06 23.56
N LEU A 69 -12.94 -13.80 23.09
CA LEU A 69 -12.37 -13.50 21.76
C LEU A 69 -10.95 -14.07 21.56
N LYS A 70 -10.14 -14.03 22.62
CA LYS A 70 -8.79 -14.62 22.56
C LYS A 70 -8.83 -16.15 22.50
N ALA A 71 -9.77 -16.79 23.23
CA ALA A 71 -9.98 -18.22 23.20
C ALA A 71 -10.51 -18.69 21.84
N GLU A 72 -11.51 -18.00 21.28
CA GLU A 72 -12.04 -18.26 19.94
C GLU A 72 -10.97 -18.12 18.85
N LYS A 73 -10.16 -17.06 18.92
CA LYS A 73 -9.02 -16.89 17.98
C LYS A 73 -8.00 -18.01 18.11
N ARG A 74 -7.77 -18.51 19.33
CA ARG A 74 -6.85 -19.63 19.54
C ARG A 74 -7.42 -20.94 18.99
N GLN A 75 -8.67 -21.23 19.27
CA GLN A 75 -9.35 -22.42 18.73
C GLN A 75 -9.38 -22.42 17.21
N LYS A 76 -9.72 -21.27 16.60
CA LYS A 76 -9.71 -21.12 15.15
C LYS A 76 -8.32 -21.36 14.54
N ARG A 77 -7.26 -20.92 15.21
CA ARG A 77 -5.88 -21.19 14.77
C ARG A 77 -5.52 -22.67 14.85
N GLU A 78 -5.91 -23.36 15.93
CA GLU A 78 -5.67 -24.79 16.11
C GLU A 78 -6.45 -25.62 15.05
N GLU A 79 -7.68 -25.24 14.72
CA GLU A 79 -8.48 -25.84 13.64
C GLU A 79 -7.86 -25.59 12.25
N GLU A 80 -7.41 -24.37 11.98
CA GLU A 80 -6.72 -24.03 10.74
C GLU A 80 -5.40 -24.81 10.59
N GLU A 81 -4.64 -24.98 11.67
CA GLU A 81 -3.39 -25.72 11.67
C GLU A 81 -3.63 -27.22 11.44
N ALA A 82 -4.63 -27.82 12.09
CA ALA A 82 -5.04 -29.19 11.84
C ALA A 82 -5.51 -29.40 10.39
N SER A 83 -6.27 -28.44 9.84
CA SER A 83 -6.69 -28.46 8.44
C SER A 83 -5.50 -28.41 7.48
N ARG A 84 -4.50 -27.56 7.76
CA ARG A 84 -3.27 -27.45 6.95
C ARG A 84 -2.42 -28.71 6.98
N GLN A 85 -2.41 -29.43 8.08
CA GLN A 85 -1.69 -30.71 8.17
C GLN A 85 -2.35 -31.79 7.28
N LYS A 86 -3.66 -31.74 7.12
CA LYS A 86 -4.42 -32.71 6.31
C LYS A 86 -4.53 -32.33 4.84
N TRP A 87 -4.75 -31.03 4.57
CA TRP A 87 -5.05 -30.51 3.24
C TRP A 87 -3.96 -29.56 2.74
N GLU A 88 -3.65 -29.64 1.47
CA GLU A 88 -2.76 -28.71 0.78
C GLU A 88 -3.57 -27.87 -0.20
N LEU A 89 -3.53 -26.56 0.02
CA LEU A 89 -4.09 -25.55 -0.87
C LEU A 89 -3.08 -25.24 -1.96
N THR A 90 -3.53 -25.13 -3.21
CA THR A 90 -2.74 -24.59 -4.32
C THR A 90 -3.54 -23.52 -5.04
N VAL A 91 -2.92 -22.38 -5.23
CA VAL A 91 -3.52 -21.20 -5.89
C VAL A 91 -2.64 -20.74 -7.04
N GLY A 92 -3.26 -20.50 -8.18
CA GLY A 92 -2.72 -19.72 -9.28
C GLY A 92 -3.52 -18.42 -9.40
N VAL A 93 -2.88 -17.35 -9.81
CA VAL A 93 -3.51 -16.04 -9.98
C VAL A 93 -3.39 -15.61 -11.44
N GLU A 94 -4.48 -15.11 -12.00
CA GLU A 94 -4.54 -14.46 -13.30
C GLU A 94 -4.91 -12.99 -13.07
N ILE A 95 -4.14 -12.07 -13.62
CA ILE A 95 -4.33 -10.63 -13.42
C ILE A 95 -4.55 -9.99 -14.78
N HIS A 96 -5.68 -9.28 -14.92
CA HIS A 96 -5.98 -8.44 -16.05
C HIS A 96 -5.74 -6.98 -15.66
N ALA A 97 -4.80 -6.32 -16.31
CA ALA A 97 -4.44 -4.94 -16.02
C ALA A 97 -4.56 -4.05 -17.27
N GLN A 98 -5.33 -2.95 -17.15
CA GLN A 98 -5.48 -1.95 -18.20
C GLN A 98 -4.20 -1.12 -18.31
N LEU A 99 -3.65 -1.07 -19.52
CA LEU A 99 -2.41 -0.36 -19.80
C LEU A 99 -2.62 1.16 -19.87
N ASN A 100 -1.60 1.89 -19.48
CA ASN A 100 -1.52 3.34 -19.61
C ASN A 100 -1.24 3.73 -21.06
N THR A 101 -2.28 3.97 -21.82
CA THR A 101 -2.22 4.26 -23.26
C THR A 101 -3.21 5.36 -23.64
N GLU A 102 -2.89 6.11 -24.69
CA GLU A 102 -3.80 7.14 -25.23
C GLU A 102 -4.88 6.53 -26.14
N ASN A 103 -4.53 5.47 -26.88
CA ASN A 103 -5.40 4.83 -27.83
C ASN A 103 -5.71 3.39 -27.43
N LYS A 104 -6.81 2.88 -27.95
CA LYS A 104 -7.20 1.47 -27.84
C LYS A 104 -6.21 0.55 -28.56
N LEU A 105 -6.28 -0.76 -28.27
CA LEU A 105 -5.31 -1.74 -28.78
C LEU A 105 -5.37 -1.90 -30.31
N PHE A 106 -6.59 -1.90 -30.87
CA PHE A 106 -6.82 -2.19 -32.30
C PHE A 106 -7.58 -1.08 -33.04
N SER A 107 -7.62 0.11 -32.46
CA SER A 107 -8.21 1.29 -33.10
C SER A 107 -7.58 2.56 -32.58
N ARG A 108 -7.75 3.67 -33.30
CA ARG A 108 -7.29 5.00 -32.88
C ARG A 108 -8.28 5.72 -31.95
N ALA A 109 -9.36 5.05 -31.54
CA ALA A 109 -10.27 5.62 -30.55
C ALA A 109 -9.51 5.81 -29.22
N PRO A 110 -9.73 6.94 -28.51
CA PRO A 110 -9.04 7.20 -27.26
C PRO A 110 -9.50 6.26 -26.14
N THR A 111 -8.60 6.00 -25.20
CA THR A 111 -8.92 5.35 -23.93
C THR A 111 -9.44 6.40 -22.95
N SER A 112 -10.62 6.20 -22.39
CA SER A 112 -11.17 7.06 -21.33
C SER A 112 -12.10 6.27 -20.44
N SER A 113 -12.02 6.52 -19.13
CA SER A 113 -12.91 5.96 -18.11
C SER A 113 -13.96 6.94 -17.61
N THR A 114 -13.86 8.22 -17.99
CA THR A 114 -14.67 9.34 -17.45
C THR A 114 -15.59 9.99 -18.48
N ASP A 115 -15.40 9.69 -19.76
CA ASP A 115 -16.22 10.25 -20.82
C ASP A 115 -17.63 9.64 -20.85
N LEU A 116 -18.53 10.31 -21.58
CA LEU A 116 -19.90 9.81 -21.76
C LEU A 116 -19.87 8.39 -22.36
N PRO A 117 -20.75 7.50 -21.90
CA PRO A 117 -20.83 6.14 -22.43
C PRO A 117 -20.98 6.14 -23.98
N ASN A 118 -20.24 5.26 -24.63
CA ASN A 118 -20.23 5.07 -26.07
C ASN A 118 -19.79 6.29 -26.92
N SER A 119 -19.01 7.21 -26.33
CA SER A 119 -18.46 8.37 -27.06
C SER A 119 -17.11 8.07 -27.74
N ASN A 120 -16.36 7.10 -27.25
CA ASN A 120 -15.00 6.74 -27.70
C ASN A 120 -15.01 5.35 -28.36
N VAL A 121 -15.69 5.22 -29.50
CA VAL A 121 -15.94 3.93 -30.15
C VAL A 121 -15.59 4.01 -31.63
N ALA A 122 -14.68 3.16 -32.09
CA ALA A 122 -14.39 2.99 -33.51
C ALA A 122 -15.34 1.96 -34.17
N LEU A 123 -15.42 1.95 -35.49
CA LEU A 123 -16.24 0.97 -36.23
C LEU A 123 -15.80 -0.48 -35.90
N PHE A 124 -14.52 -0.71 -35.76
CA PHE A 124 -13.98 -2.02 -35.35
C PHE A 124 -14.49 -2.45 -33.96
N ASP A 125 -14.55 -1.53 -32.99
CA ASP A 125 -15.02 -1.82 -31.62
C ASP A 125 -16.51 -2.27 -31.61
N LEU A 126 -17.29 -1.88 -32.61
CA LEU A 126 -18.70 -2.28 -32.80
C LEU A 126 -18.85 -3.48 -33.74
N ALA A 127 -17.74 -4.08 -34.18
CA ALA A 127 -17.74 -5.13 -35.19
C ALA A 127 -18.51 -4.75 -36.47
N PHE A 128 -18.38 -3.48 -36.90
CA PHE A 128 -19.05 -3.01 -38.13
C PHE A 128 -18.51 -3.80 -39.32
N PRO A 129 -19.39 -4.31 -40.21
CA PRO A 129 -18.99 -5.13 -41.35
C PRO A 129 -17.91 -4.45 -42.21
N GLY A 130 -16.80 -5.15 -42.47
CA GLY A 130 -15.67 -4.65 -43.26
C GLY A 130 -14.65 -3.84 -42.50
N SER A 131 -14.85 -3.59 -41.19
CA SER A 131 -13.80 -3.02 -40.35
C SER A 131 -12.76 -4.09 -39.94
N GLN A 132 -11.50 -3.70 -39.88
CA GLN A 132 -10.37 -4.57 -39.50
C GLN A 132 -9.63 -3.99 -38.30
N PRO A 133 -8.93 -4.85 -37.50
CA PRO A 133 -8.10 -4.40 -36.38
C PRO A 133 -6.85 -3.68 -36.91
N GLU A 134 -6.55 -2.52 -36.34
CA GLU A 134 -5.29 -1.79 -36.57
C GLU A 134 -4.50 -1.74 -35.29
N PHE A 135 -3.48 -2.58 -35.14
CA PHE A 135 -2.66 -2.64 -33.93
C PHE A 135 -1.94 -1.31 -33.69
N GLN A 136 -2.16 -0.72 -32.52
CA GLN A 136 -1.56 0.55 -32.12
C GLN A 136 -0.22 0.31 -31.44
N ILE A 137 0.89 0.45 -32.19
CA ILE A 137 2.26 0.18 -31.71
C ILE A 137 2.61 0.85 -30.37
N PRO A 138 2.22 2.10 -30.07
CA PRO A 138 2.50 2.71 -28.78
C PRO A 138 1.97 1.93 -27.57
N THR A 139 0.94 1.10 -27.73
CA THR A 139 0.38 0.27 -26.66
C THR A 139 1.31 -0.86 -26.22
N LEU A 140 2.28 -1.22 -27.07
CA LEU A 140 3.31 -2.21 -26.76
C LEU A 140 4.29 -1.71 -25.70
N LEU A 141 4.58 -0.41 -25.61
CA LEU A 141 5.60 0.14 -24.71
C LEU A 141 5.28 -0.12 -23.23
N PRO A 142 4.09 0.24 -22.70
CA PRO A 142 3.76 -0.07 -21.32
C PRO A 142 3.68 -1.59 -21.05
N ALA A 143 3.25 -2.40 -22.03
CA ALA A 143 3.25 -3.85 -21.91
C ALA A 143 4.66 -4.42 -21.75
N LEU A 144 5.64 -3.97 -22.56
CA LEU A 144 7.03 -4.37 -22.45
C LEU A 144 7.64 -3.92 -21.12
N ARG A 145 7.39 -2.68 -20.69
CA ARG A 145 7.85 -2.18 -19.37
C ARG A 145 7.34 -3.08 -18.25
N ALA A 146 6.06 -3.43 -18.26
CA ALA A 146 5.46 -4.35 -17.30
C ALA A 146 6.16 -5.72 -17.28
N ALA A 147 6.32 -6.34 -18.46
CA ALA A 147 6.92 -7.68 -18.56
C ALA A 147 8.39 -7.70 -18.15
N ILE A 148 9.16 -6.65 -18.50
CA ILE A 148 10.57 -6.52 -18.08
C ILE A 148 10.65 -6.33 -16.55
N ALA A 149 9.79 -5.49 -15.97
CA ALA A 149 9.74 -5.28 -14.52
C ALA A 149 9.30 -6.54 -13.74
N LEU A 150 8.54 -7.43 -14.39
CA LEU A 150 8.17 -8.76 -13.88
C LEU A 150 9.21 -9.84 -14.19
N ASN A 151 10.41 -9.46 -14.61
CA ASN A 151 11.54 -10.36 -14.95
C ASN A 151 11.20 -11.40 -16.02
N CYS A 152 10.33 -11.08 -16.98
CA CYS A 152 9.96 -11.99 -18.06
C CYS A 152 10.97 -11.99 -19.20
N ASP A 153 11.05 -13.13 -19.88
CA ASP A 153 11.76 -13.29 -21.15
C ASP A 153 10.88 -12.75 -22.30
N ILE A 154 11.27 -11.62 -22.89
CA ILE A 154 10.55 -11.04 -24.02
C ILE A 154 10.81 -11.89 -25.27
N GLN A 155 9.75 -12.28 -25.93
CA GLN A 155 9.81 -13.11 -27.13
C GLN A 155 10.07 -12.22 -28.36
N PRO A 156 11.03 -12.56 -29.23
CA PRO A 156 11.38 -11.73 -30.38
C PRO A 156 10.26 -11.68 -31.42
N VAL A 157 9.39 -12.69 -31.44
CA VAL A 157 8.21 -12.77 -32.28
C VAL A 157 7.03 -13.23 -31.45
N SER A 158 5.90 -12.56 -31.62
CA SER A 158 4.63 -12.88 -30.96
C SER A 158 3.51 -12.83 -31.97
N LYS A 159 2.42 -13.57 -31.73
CA LYS A 159 1.25 -13.61 -32.64
C LYS A 159 -0.04 -13.44 -31.86
N PHE A 160 -1.04 -12.93 -32.57
CA PHE A 160 -2.38 -12.79 -32.03
C PHE A 160 -3.27 -13.98 -32.41
N ASP A 161 -4.15 -14.35 -31.50
CA ASP A 161 -5.15 -15.40 -31.64
C ASP A 161 -6.54 -14.84 -31.37
N ARG A 162 -7.55 -15.44 -32.00
CA ARG A 162 -8.96 -15.21 -31.69
C ARG A 162 -9.45 -16.21 -30.67
N LYS A 163 -9.94 -15.70 -29.53
CA LYS A 163 -10.64 -16.44 -28.48
C LYS A 163 -12.13 -16.26 -28.70
N HIS A 164 -12.82 -17.26 -29.25
CA HIS A 164 -14.20 -17.16 -29.59
C HIS A 164 -15.12 -17.34 -28.39
N TYR A 165 -16.00 -16.38 -28.19
CA TYR A 165 -17.12 -16.47 -27.26
C TYR A 165 -18.21 -15.44 -27.63
N PHE A 166 -19.46 -15.78 -27.32
CA PHE A 166 -20.61 -15.04 -27.81
C PHE A 166 -21.37 -14.40 -26.66
N TYR A 167 -20.88 -13.23 -26.23
CA TYR A 167 -21.53 -12.41 -25.23
C TYR A 167 -21.75 -10.99 -25.78
N GLN A 168 -22.77 -10.30 -25.25
CA GLN A 168 -23.14 -8.97 -25.69
C GLN A 168 -22.05 -7.91 -25.47
N ASP A 169 -21.12 -8.14 -24.53
CA ASP A 169 -20.02 -7.26 -24.26
C ASP A 169 -18.83 -7.40 -25.24
N GLN A 170 -18.92 -8.36 -26.18
CA GLN A 170 -17.94 -8.58 -27.24
C GLN A 170 -18.62 -8.66 -28.60
N PRO A 171 -18.84 -7.52 -29.29
CA PRO A 171 -19.63 -7.47 -30.53
C PRO A 171 -19.13 -8.38 -31.65
N ALA A 172 -17.81 -8.55 -31.77
CA ALA A 172 -17.18 -9.39 -32.79
C ALA A 172 -17.43 -10.90 -32.60
N GLY A 173 -17.91 -11.34 -31.42
CA GLY A 173 -18.04 -12.75 -31.08
C GLY A 173 -16.70 -13.45 -30.80
N TYR A 174 -15.61 -12.72 -30.79
CA TYR A 174 -14.27 -13.17 -30.38
C TYR A 174 -13.52 -12.02 -29.73
N GLN A 175 -12.55 -12.39 -28.89
CA GLN A 175 -11.60 -11.49 -28.27
C GLN A 175 -10.22 -11.76 -28.86
N ILE A 176 -9.49 -10.72 -29.24
CA ILE A 176 -8.11 -10.86 -29.70
C ILE A 176 -7.21 -10.93 -28.47
N THR A 177 -6.37 -11.97 -28.45
CA THR A 177 -5.42 -12.27 -27.37
C THR A 177 -4.12 -12.86 -27.93
N GLN A 178 -3.20 -13.34 -27.10
CA GLN A 178 -1.95 -13.99 -27.50
C GLN A 178 -1.79 -15.32 -26.76
N TYR A 179 -2.64 -16.29 -27.05
CA TYR A 179 -2.72 -17.53 -26.30
C TYR A 179 -1.53 -18.47 -26.56
N TYR A 180 -1.21 -18.72 -27.84
CA TYR A 180 -0.15 -19.66 -28.20
C TYR A 180 1.23 -19.03 -28.20
N GLU A 181 1.38 -17.80 -28.67
CA GLU A 181 2.65 -17.10 -28.81
C GLU A 181 2.61 -15.72 -28.13
N PRO A 182 2.54 -15.70 -26.76
CA PRO A 182 2.51 -14.45 -26.00
C PRO A 182 3.84 -13.69 -26.16
N PHE A 183 3.80 -12.38 -25.95
CA PHE A 183 4.99 -11.54 -26.10
C PHE A 183 6.04 -11.70 -24.98
N ALA A 184 5.64 -12.30 -23.82
CA ALA A 184 6.55 -12.52 -22.71
C ALA A 184 6.24 -13.83 -21.95
N ARG A 185 7.30 -14.50 -21.45
CA ARG A 185 7.20 -15.78 -20.72
C ARG A 185 8.23 -15.85 -19.58
N ASN A 186 8.09 -16.87 -18.73
CA ASN A 186 9.09 -17.31 -17.75
C ASN A 186 9.52 -16.19 -16.78
N GLY A 187 8.61 -15.33 -16.36
CA GLY A 187 8.91 -14.29 -15.40
C GLY A 187 8.85 -14.78 -13.95
N TYR A 188 9.13 -13.88 -13.03
CA TYR A 188 8.96 -14.13 -11.61
C TYR A 188 8.85 -12.82 -10.81
N ILE A 189 8.28 -12.94 -9.64
CA ILE A 189 8.35 -11.92 -8.58
C ILE A 189 8.83 -12.57 -7.29
N ASP A 190 9.53 -11.82 -6.48
CA ASP A 190 9.89 -12.19 -5.11
C ASP A 190 8.96 -11.46 -4.14
N LEU A 191 8.36 -12.21 -3.22
CA LEU A 191 7.57 -11.70 -2.12
C LEU A 191 8.35 -11.89 -0.83
N PHE A 192 8.33 -10.89 0.02
CA PHE A 192 9.01 -10.88 1.30
C PHE A 192 8.02 -10.80 2.46
N SER A 193 8.47 -11.12 3.67
CA SER A 193 7.64 -11.02 4.89
C SER A 193 6.97 -9.64 5.03
N HIS A 194 7.66 -8.57 4.64
CA HIS A 194 7.12 -7.21 4.67
C HIS A 194 6.03 -6.93 3.62
N ASP A 195 5.87 -7.77 2.59
CA ASP A 195 4.75 -7.67 1.63
C ASP A 195 3.43 -8.22 2.22
N GLY A 196 3.50 -8.85 3.40
CA GLY A 196 2.35 -9.42 4.10
C GLY A 196 2.02 -10.84 3.64
N ILE A 197 3.04 -11.61 3.23
CA ILE A 197 2.91 -13.05 2.99
C ILE A 197 2.59 -13.77 4.30
N ALA A 198 2.06 -14.98 4.20
CA ALA A 198 1.80 -15.80 5.37
C ALA A 198 3.12 -16.19 6.07
N PRO A 199 3.17 -16.21 7.42
CA PRO A 199 4.39 -16.56 8.15
C PRO A 199 4.94 -17.95 7.80
N GLU A 200 4.09 -18.84 7.36
CA GLU A 200 4.44 -20.21 6.95
C GLU A 200 5.25 -20.26 5.66
N ASP A 201 5.17 -19.21 4.83
CA ASP A 201 5.94 -19.10 3.58
C ASP A 201 7.37 -18.56 3.83
N GLY A 202 7.72 -18.27 5.10
CA GLY A 202 9.03 -17.81 5.51
C GLY A 202 9.27 -16.33 5.21
N ASP A 203 10.57 -15.95 5.12
CA ASP A 203 10.95 -14.55 4.91
C ASP A 203 10.86 -14.11 3.44
N ARG A 204 10.92 -15.06 2.50
CA ARG A 204 10.87 -14.82 1.05
C ARG A 204 10.30 -16.02 0.33
N ILE A 205 9.40 -15.76 -0.60
CA ILE A 205 8.90 -16.77 -1.55
C ILE A 205 8.96 -16.20 -2.98
N ARG A 206 9.40 -17.02 -3.94
CA ARG A 206 9.38 -16.67 -5.35
C ARG A 206 8.18 -17.28 -6.03
N ILE A 207 7.41 -16.44 -6.73
CA ILE A 207 6.27 -16.85 -7.54
C ILE A 207 6.62 -16.68 -9.00
N GLY A 208 6.61 -17.79 -9.74
CA GLY A 208 6.83 -17.79 -11.19
C GLY A 208 5.66 -17.18 -11.94
N ILE A 209 5.95 -16.49 -13.03
CA ILE A 209 5.00 -16.01 -14.01
C ILE A 209 5.17 -16.87 -15.26
N LYS A 210 4.10 -17.57 -15.62
CA LYS A 210 4.09 -18.45 -16.80
C LYS A 210 4.24 -17.64 -18.07
N GLN A 211 3.38 -16.62 -18.21
CA GLN A 211 3.35 -15.74 -19.38
C GLN A 211 2.66 -14.42 -19.08
N VAL A 212 2.96 -13.44 -19.91
CA VAL A 212 2.25 -12.17 -20.02
C VAL A 212 1.84 -11.98 -21.47
N GLN A 213 0.58 -11.69 -21.71
CA GLN A 213 0.00 -11.55 -23.04
C GLN A 213 -0.80 -10.26 -23.19
N LEU A 214 -0.82 -9.73 -24.40
CA LEU A 214 -1.72 -8.64 -24.76
C LEU A 214 -3.13 -9.21 -25.03
N GLU A 215 -4.14 -8.50 -24.56
CA GLU A 215 -5.53 -8.89 -24.73
C GLU A 215 -6.42 -7.66 -24.92
N GLN A 216 -7.49 -7.84 -25.68
CA GLN A 216 -8.52 -6.85 -25.91
C GLN A 216 -9.52 -6.85 -24.73
N ASP A 217 -9.78 -5.70 -24.07
CA ASP A 217 -10.83 -5.63 -23.05
C ASP A 217 -12.23 -5.70 -23.70
N THR A 218 -13.23 -6.10 -22.92
CA THR A 218 -14.63 -6.19 -23.32
C THR A 218 -15.42 -4.95 -22.90
N ALA A 219 -16.68 -4.80 -23.35
CA ALA A 219 -17.53 -3.69 -22.94
C ALA A 219 -17.82 -3.73 -21.43
N LYS A 220 -18.10 -2.58 -20.86
CA LYS A 220 -18.60 -2.48 -19.50
C LYS A 220 -20.10 -2.77 -19.50
N SER A 221 -20.52 -3.82 -18.80
CA SER A 221 -21.93 -4.16 -18.61
C SER A 221 -22.43 -3.62 -17.27
N GLN A 222 -23.62 -3.03 -17.27
CA GLN A 222 -24.30 -2.57 -16.08
C GLN A 222 -25.73 -3.11 -16.06
N GLU A 223 -26.07 -3.86 -15.02
CA GLU A 223 -27.43 -4.34 -14.82
C GLU A 223 -28.34 -3.21 -14.32
N TYR A 224 -29.51 -3.10 -14.93
CA TYR A 224 -30.55 -2.15 -14.56
C TYR A 224 -31.86 -2.91 -14.30
N PRO A 225 -32.41 -2.88 -13.08
CA PRO A 225 -33.66 -3.59 -12.78
C PRO A 225 -34.83 -3.13 -13.65
N PRO A 226 -35.79 -4.04 -14.03
CA PRO A 226 -35.88 -5.44 -13.60
C PRO A 226 -35.10 -6.44 -14.48
N SER A 227 -34.68 -6.11 -15.69
CA SER A 227 -34.04 -7.06 -16.62
C SER A 227 -33.30 -6.39 -17.78
N THR A 228 -32.87 -5.15 -17.61
CA THR A 228 -32.15 -4.37 -18.64
C THR A 228 -30.65 -4.41 -18.35
N GLN A 229 -29.86 -4.66 -19.39
CA GLN A 229 -28.40 -4.47 -19.32
C GLN A 229 -28.03 -3.29 -20.23
N LEU A 230 -27.25 -2.38 -19.67
CA LEU A 230 -26.62 -1.29 -20.39
C LEU A 230 -25.19 -1.64 -20.75
N LEU A 231 -24.77 -1.37 -21.97
CA LEU A 231 -23.42 -1.63 -22.45
C LEU A 231 -22.73 -0.31 -22.78
N ASP A 232 -21.51 -0.18 -22.27
CA ASP A 232 -20.62 0.92 -22.61
C ASP A 232 -19.40 0.37 -23.35
N PHE A 233 -19.35 0.64 -24.65
CA PHE A 233 -18.29 0.20 -25.55
C PHE A 233 -17.04 1.08 -25.53
N ASN A 234 -17.00 2.13 -24.69
CA ASN A 234 -15.77 2.89 -24.49
C ASN A 234 -14.62 1.98 -24.02
N ARG A 235 -14.95 0.93 -23.25
CA ARG A 235 -13.94 -0.03 -22.74
C ARG A 235 -13.54 -1.09 -23.76
N VAL A 236 -14.37 -1.42 -24.75
CA VAL A 236 -14.01 -2.42 -25.78
C VAL A 236 -12.71 -2.04 -26.43
N SER A 237 -11.84 -3.03 -26.64
CA SER A 237 -10.50 -2.84 -27.20
C SER A 237 -9.55 -1.97 -26.36
N HIS A 238 -9.88 -1.64 -25.10
CA HIS A 238 -8.90 -1.07 -24.20
C HIS A 238 -7.72 -2.05 -24.08
N PRO A 239 -6.45 -1.58 -24.18
CA PRO A 239 -5.31 -2.48 -24.08
C PRO A 239 -5.23 -3.08 -22.68
N LEU A 240 -5.25 -4.42 -22.61
CA LEU A 240 -5.00 -5.20 -21.39
C LEU A 240 -3.70 -5.96 -21.53
N ILE A 241 -3.07 -6.23 -20.39
CA ILE A 241 -2.19 -7.37 -20.23
C ILE A 241 -2.82 -8.38 -19.29
N GLU A 242 -2.74 -9.64 -19.65
CA GLU A 242 -3.07 -10.76 -18.79
C GLU A 242 -1.77 -11.38 -18.29
N ILE A 243 -1.61 -11.42 -16.96
CA ILE A 243 -0.45 -11.97 -16.27
C ILE A 243 -0.87 -13.27 -15.59
N ILE A 244 -0.27 -14.38 -15.99
CA ILE A 244 -0.62 -15.71 -15.49
C ILE A 244 0.51 -16.22 -14.60
N THR A 245 0.24 -16.43 -13.31
CA THR A 245 1.23 -16.98 -12.39
C THR A 245 1.28 -18.51 -12.44
N MET A 246 2.40 -19.08 -12.01
CA MET A 246 2.49 -20.52 -11.71
C MET A 246 1.69 -20.83 -10.43
N PRO A 247 1.12 -22.05 -10.32
CA PRO A 247 0.34 -22.46 -9.14
C PRO A 247 1.27 -22.85 -7.98
N GLN A 248 1.94 -21.88 -7.40
CA GLN A 248 2.98 -22.02 -6.37
C GLN A 248 2.60 -21.37 -5.04
N ILE A 249 1.38 -20.85 -4.93
CA ILE A 249 0.89 -20.17 -3.74
C ILE A 249 0.06 -21.17 -2.91
N HIS A 250 0.37 -21.25 -1.61
CA HIS A 250 -0.28 -22.20 -0.69
C HIS A 250 -1.06 -21.53 0.44
N ASN A 251 -1.04 -20.19 0.51
CA ASN A 251 -1.74 -19.42 1.52
C ASN A 251 -2.57 -18.29 0.90
N PRO A 252 -3.80 -18.03 1.37
CA PRO A 252 -4.66 -16.96 0.86
C PRO A 252 -4.04 -15.56 1.03
N ALA A 253 -3.40 -15.30 2.17
CA ALA A 253 -2.72 -14.03 2.43
C ALA A 253 -1.59 -13.77 1.43
N THR A 254 -0.81 -14.80 1.09
CA THR A 254 0.27 -14.74 0.09
C THR A 254 -0.27 -14.49 -1.31
N ALA A 255 -1.47 -15.03 -1.65
CA ALA A 255 -2.12 -14.71 -2.92
C ALA A 255 -2.51 -13.22 -3.01
N ALA A 256 -3.09 -12.68 -1.94
CA ALA A 256 -3.42 -11.25 -1.88
C ALA A 256 -2.16 -10.37 -1.93
N ALA A 257 -1.07 -10.77 -1.26
CA ALA A 257 0.23 -10.11 -1.32
C ALA A 257 0.82 -10.14 -2.74
N CYS A 258 0.70 -11.26 -3.45
CA CYS A 258 1.13 -11.42 -4.84
C CYS A 258 0.43 -10.40 -5.76
N VAL A 259 -0.90 -10.31 -5.69
CA VAL A 259 -1.67 -9.34 -6.50
C VAL A 259 -1.27 -7.91 -6.18
N ARG A 260 -1.12 -7.57 -4.88
CA ARG A 260 -0.69 -6.23 -4.45
C ARG A 260 0.70 -5.88 -4.97
N LYS A 261 1.64 -6.81 -4.88
CA LYS A 261 3.01 -6.63 -5.38
C LYS A 261 3.05 -6.40 -6.88
N ILE A 262 2.30 -7.20 -7.64
CA ILE A 262 2.21 -7.03 -9.09
C ILE A 262 1.62 -5.65 -9.42
N GLN A 263 0.52 -5.23 -8.77
CA GLN A 263 -0.03 -3.89 -8.97
C GLN A 263 1.02 -2.79 -8.69
N SER A 264 1.75 -2.88 -7.58
CA SER A 264 2.79 -1.91 -7.23
C SER A 264 3.91 -1.86 -8.30
N ILE A 265 4.35 -3.01 -8.80
CA ILE A 265 5.35 -3.08 -9.89
C ILE A 265 4.82 -2.42 -11.16
N LEU A 266 3.58 -2.71 -11.56
CA LEU A 266 2.98 -2.13 -12.76
C LEU A 266 2.82 -0.61 -12.67
N GLN A 267 2.44 -0.10 -11.50
CA GLN A 267 2.34 1.34 -11.24
C GLN A 267 3.71 2.01 -11.23
N SER A 268 4.70 1.44 -10.55
CA SER A 268 6.05 2.00 -10.47
C SER A 268 6.72 2.14 -11.83
N CYS A 269 6.48 1.21 -12.76
CA CYS A 269 7.01 1.30 -14.13
C CYS A 269 6.10 2.07 -15.11
N ASN A 270 5.06 2.76 -14.60
CA ASN A 270 4.08 3.51 -15.39
C ASN A 270 3.42 2.69 -16.51
N ALA A 271 3.23 1.40 -16.28
CA ALA A 271 2.54 0.52 -17.22
C ALA A 271 1.01 0.64 -17.11
N VAL A 272 0.50 0.99 -15.93
CA VAL A 272 -0.93 1.17 -15.63
C VAL A 272 -1.15 2.51 -14.91
N THR A 273 -2.33 3.11 -15.08
CA THR A 273 -2.70 4.36 -14.40
C THR A 273 -3.45 4.13 -13.12
N THR A 274 -4.26 3.05 -13.06
CA THR A 274 -5.17 2.75 -11.96
C THR A 274 -5.01 1.30 -11.50
N GLY A 275 -5.26 1.06 -10.22
CA GLY A 275 -5.23 -0.28 -9.64
C GLY A 275 -6.63 -0.90 -9.52
N MET A 276 -6.74 -1.87 -8.60
CA MET A 276 -8.01 -2.57 -8.32
C MET A 276 -9.09 -1.63 -7.78
N GLU A 277 -8.70 -0.60 -7.04
CA GLU A 277 -9.59 0.37 -6.39
C GLU A 277 -10.44 1.20 -7.37
N LEU A 278 -9.92 1.42 -8.59
CA LEU A 278 -10.62 2.14 -9.66
C LEU A 278 -11.03 1.22 -10.83
N GLY A 279 -10.85 -0.10 -10.67
CA GLY A 279 -11.25 -1.10 -11.65
C GLY A 279 -10.32 -1.26 -12.85
N GLY A 280 -9.12 -0.64 -12.82
CA GLY A 280 -8.09 -0.82 -13.86
C GLY A 280 -7.34 -2.14 -13.77
N LEU A 281 -7.45 -2.83 -12.63
CA LEU A 281 -6.88 -4.15 -12.42
C LEU A 281 -7.93 -5.09 -11.81
N ARG A 282 -7.99 -6.32 -12.31
CA ARG A 282 -8.86 -7.39 -11.82
C ARG A 282 -8.04 -8.67 -11.64
N ALA A 283 -8.41 -9.47 -10.66
CA ALA A 283 -7.79 -10.77 -10.45
C ALA A 283 -8.82 -11.89 -10.54
N ASP A 284 -8.45 -12.95 -11.25
CA ASP A 284 -9.12 -14.23 -11.23
C ASP A 284 -8.21 -15.21 -10.48
N VAL A 285 -8.77 -16.07 -9.64
CA VAL A 285 -7.99 -17.02 -8.86
C VAL A 285 -8.40 -18.46 -9.15
N ASN A 286 -7.42 -19.30 -9.38
CA ASN A 286 -7.58 -20.73 -9.55
C ASN A 286 -7.24 -21.42 -8.23
N VAL A 287 -8.21 -22.12 -7.65
CA VAL A 287 -8.09 -22.76 -6.34
C VAL A 287 -8.23 -24.28 -6.48
N SER A 288 -7.31 -25.03 -5.91
CA SER A 288 -7.40 -26.47 -5.82
C SER A 288 -6.93 -26.97 -4.44
N ILE A 289 -7.54 -28.05 -3.96
CA ILE A 289 -7.21 -28.72 -2.69
C ILE A 289 -6.84 -30.16 -2.97
N ARG A 290 -5.79 -30.64 -2.31
CA ARG A 290 -5.45 -32.05 -2.27
C ARG A 290 -5.15 -32.50 -0.84
N GLN A 291 -5.29 -33.79 -0.56
CA GLN A 291 -4.89 -34.38 0.71
C GLN A 291 -3.36 -34.57 0.73
N ARG A 292 -2.70 -34.17 1.82
CA ARG A 292 -1.25 -34.37 1.98
C ARG A 292 -0.93 -35.87 2.12
N GLY A 293 0.14 -36.30 1.47
CA GLY A 293 0.62 -37.68 1.52
C GLY A 293 0.01 -38.61 0.48
N GLU A 294 -0.94 -38.16 -0.32
CA GLU A 294 -1.41 -38.92 -1.47
C GLU A 294 -0.45 -38.76 -2.65
N ALA A 295 -0.08 -39.88 -3.27
CA ALA A 295 0.79 -39.88 -4.44
C ALA A 295 0.13 -39.12 -5.60
N ALA A 296 0.90 -38.34 -6.30
CA ALA A 296 0.45 -37.66 -7.52
C ALA A 296 -0.11 -38.70 -8.51
N GLY A 297 -1.42 -38.64 -8.79
CA GLY A 297 -2.08 -39.52 -9.76
C GLY A 297 -3.06 -40.53 -9.20
N THR A 298 -3.26 -40.61 -7.88
CA THR A 298 -4.24 -41.56 -7.28
C THR A 298 -5.70 -41.08 -7.34
N HIS A 299 -5.93 -39.79 -7.63
CA HIS A 299 -7.27 -39.27 -7.84
C HIS A 299 -7.77 -39.55 -9.25
N GLN A 300 -9.00 -40.01 -9.36
CA GLN A 300 -9.74 -40.27 -10.60
C GLN A 300 -9.91 -39.02 -11.49
N TYR A 301 -9.52 -37.84 -10.96
CA TYR A 301 -9.51 -36.51 -11.60
C TYR A 301 -8.12 -35.89 -11.46
N GLY A 302 -7.13 -36.52 -12.10
CA GLY A 302 -5.77 -35.99 -12.15
C GLY A 302 -5.73 -34.69 -12.90
N GLY A 303 -5.76 -33.55 -12.19
CA GLY A 303 -5.30 -32.28 -12.72
C GLY A 303 -3.81 -32.38 -13.08
N ILE A 304 -3.32 -31.45 -13.90
CA ILE A 304 -1.92 -31.41 -14.35
C ILE A 304 -0.98 -31.50 -13.13
N GLY A 305 -0.11 -32.51 -13.11
CA GLY A 305 0.96 -32.61 -12.11
C GLY A 305 0.57 -33.04 -10.70
N GLY A 306 -0.54 -33.76 -10.53
CA GLY A 306 -0.96 -34.29 -9.21
C GLY A 306 -1.63 -33.25 -8.30
N LEU A 307 -2.06 -32.13 -8.85
CA LEU A 307 -2.90 -31.15 -8.17
C LEU A 307 -4.36 -31.67 -8.09
N GLY A 308 -5.13 -31.17 -7.12
CA GLY A 308 -6.57 -31.38 -7.05
C GLY A 308 -7.32 -30.71 -8.21
N GLN A 309 -8.62 -31.00 -8.33
CA GLN A 309 -9.47 -30.36 -9.34
C GLN A 309 -9.53 -28.85 -9.13
N ARG A 310 -9.31 -28.10 -10.20
CA ARG A 310 -9.27 -26.64 -10.20
C ARG A 310 -10.67 -26.03 -10.28
N THR A 311 -10.95 -25.08 -9.41
CA THR A 311 -12.08 -24.16 -9.50
C THR A 311 -11.57 -22.75 -9.74
N GLU A 312 -12.16 -22.03 -10.66
CA GLU A 312 -11.83 -20.66 -11.02
C GLU A 312 -12.82 -19.69 -10.36
N ILE A 313 -12.33 -18.67 -9.64
CA ILE A 313 -13.15 -17.58 -9.10
C ILE A 313 -12.82 -16.31 -9.85
N LYS A 314 -13.86 -15.68 -10.45
CA LYS A 314 -13.68 -14.56 -11.37
C LYS A 314 -14.02 -13.20 -10.76
N ASN A 315 -13.40 -12.16 -11.36
CA ASN A 315 -13.72 -10.75 -11.16
C ASN A 315 -13.56 -10.25 -9.72
N LEU A 316 -12.45 -10.60 -9.09
CA LEU A 316 -12.10 -10.08 -7.77
C LEU A 316 -11.48 -8.68 -7.91
N SER A 317 -12.10 -7.70 -7.25
CA SER A 317 -11.81 -6.27 -7.40
C SER A 317 -11.12 -5.63 -6.20
N SER A 318 -10.62 -6.43 -5.24
CA SER A 318 -9.79 -5.95 -4.13
C SER A 318 -8.90 -7.06 -3.58
N PHE A 319 -7.78 -6.69 -2.96
CA PHE A 319 -6.86 -7.65 -2.34
C PHE A 319 -7.54 -8.48 -1.25
N LYS A 320 -8.42 -7.84 -0.47
CA LYS A 320 -9.20 -8.55 0.56
C LYS A 320 -10.20 -9.52 -0.05
N ALA A 321 -10.81 -9.16 -1.19
CA ALA A 321 -11.69 -10.07 -1.92
C ALA A 321 -10.93 -11.30 -2.44
N VAL A 322 -9.69 -11.14 -2.89
CA VAL A 322 -8.83 -12.27 -3.28
C VAL A 322 -8.61 -13.22 -2.11
N GLU A 323 -8.20 -12.71 -0.96
CA GLU A 323 -7.97 -13.52 0.23
C GLU A 323 -9.24 -14.24 0.70
N ASP A 324 -10.35 -13.51 0.87
CA ASP A 324 -11.60 -14.05 1.40
C ASP A 324 -12.26 -15.05 0.45
N ALA A 325 -12.20 -14.80 -0.86
CA ALA A 325 -12.73 -15.72 -1.87
C ALA A 325 -11.97 -17.06 -1.89
N ILE A 326 -10.63 -17.01 -1.75
CA ILE A 326 -9.82 -18.23 -1.65
C ILE A 326 -10.15 -19.00 -0.37
N ILE A 327 -10.33 -18.32 0.77
CA ILE A 327 -10.73 -18.95 2.03
C ILE A 327 -12.10 -19.62 1.89
N ALA A 328 -13.08 -18.94 1.31
CA ALA A 328 -14.42 -19.46 1.09
C ALA A 328 -14.39 -20.72 0.20
N GLU A 329 -13.67 -20.67 -0.91
CA GLU A 329 -13.57 -21.79 -1.85
C GLU A 329 -12.77 -22.97 -1.27
N LYS A 330 -11.67 -22.71 -0.58
CA LYS A 330 -10.92 -23.72 0.16
C LYS A 330 -11.83 -24.50 1.11
N ASN A 331 -12.60 -23.79 1.93
CA ASN A 331 -13.48 -24.41 2.91
C ASN A 331 -14.59 -25.22 2.24
N ARG A 332 -15.16 -24.71 1.14
CA ARG A 332 -16.15 -25.45 0.34
C ARG A 332 -15.56 -26.74 -0.23
N GLN A 333 -14.38 -26.70 -0.86
CA GLN A 333 -13.75 -27.87 -1.45
C GLN A 333 -13.42 -28.93 -0.37
N ILE A 334 -12.88 -28.50 0.77
CA ILE A 334 -12.63 -29.41 1.92
C ILE A 334 -13.93 -30.08 2.37
N SER A 335 -15.02 -29.34 2.55
CA SER A 335 -16.31 -29.88 2.96
C SER A 335 -16.86 -30.89 1.97
N VAL A 336 -16.74 -30.64 0.66
CA VAL A 336 -17.13 -31.58 -0.40
C VAL A 336 -16.30 -32.86 -0.31
N LEU A 337 -14.98 -32.76 -0.19
CA LEU A 337 -14.09 -33.93 -0.13
C LEU A 337 -14.28 -34.72 1.17
N GLU A 338 -14.50 -34.07 2.31
CA GLU A 338 -14.75 -34.75 3.61
C GLU A 338 -16.11 -35.48 3.66
N SER A 339 -17.09 -34.97 2.90
CA SER A 339 -18.38 -35.66 2.73
C SER A 339 -18.33 -36.83 1.73
N GLY A 340 -17.16 -37.14 1.16
CA GLY A 340 -16.99 -38.15 0.13
C GLY A 340 -17.45 -37.74 -1.26
N GLY A 341 -17.71 -36.47 -1.46
CA GLY A 341 -18.07 -35.90 -2.76
C GLY A 341 -16.83 -35.65 -3.63
N VAL A 342 -17.08 -35.18 -4.86
CA VAL A 342 -16.04 -34.82 -5.85
C VAL A 342 -16.13 -33.35 -6.16
N VAL A 343 -14.98 -32.69 -6.17
CA VAL A 343 -14.89 -31.27 -6.64
C VAL A 343 -14.94 -31.27 -8.14
N GLU A 344 -15.92 -30.56 -8.70
CA GLU A 344 -16.04 -30.38 -10.15
C GLU A 344 -15.22 -29.16 -10.62
N GLY A 345 -14.70 -29.23 -11.85
CA GLY A 345 -14.12 -28.08 -12.51
C GLY A 345 -15.21 -27.08 -12.87
N GLU A 346 -15.26 -25.93 -12.24
CA GLU A 346 -16.29 -24.93 -12.46
C GLU A 346 -15.79 -23.51 -12.28
N THR A 347 -16.49 -22.56 -12.90
CA THR A 347 -16.28 -21.13 -12.69
C THR A 347 -17.28 -20.65 -11.64
N ARG A 348 -16.77 -19.96 -10.63
CA ARG A 348 -17.52 -19.44 -9.50
C ARG A 348 -17.37 -17.93 -9.37
N GLY A 349 -18.32 -17.31 -8.72
CA GLY A 349 -18.26 -15.91 -8.29
C GLY A 349 -18.23 -15.82 -6.77
N TRP A 350 -17.76 -14.69 -6.28
CA TRP A 350 -17.77 -14.37 -4.86
C TRP A 350 -18.29 -12.94 -4.67
N THR A 351 -19.02 -12.69 -3.60
CA THR A 351 -19.58 -11.38 -3.25
C THR A 351 -18.96 -10.92 -1.94
N ILE A 352 -18.62 -9.64 -1.85
CA ILE A 352 -17.98 -9.04 -0.67
C ILE A 352 -18.80 -9.36 0.61
N GLY A 353 -18.09 -9.90 1.61
CA GLY A 353 -18.68 -10.31 2.89
C GLY A 353 -19.35 -11.69 2.90
N SER A 354 -19.37 -12.42 1.78
CA SER A 354 -19.86 -13.80 1.73
C SER A 354 -18.82 -14.78 2.28
N THR A 355 -19.28 -15.78 3.00
CA THR A 355 -18.47 -16.94 3.43
C THR A 355 -18.45 -18.07 2.42
N GLU A 356 -19.22 -17.94 1.33
CA GLU A 356 -19.40 -18.97 0.31
C GLU A 356 -19.21 -18.40 -1.09
N THR A 357 -18.68 -19.22 -1.98
CA THR A 357 -18.65 -18.96 -3.42
C THR A 357 -19.92 -19.48 -4.06
N ARG A 358 -20.42 -18.83 -5.13
CA ARG A 358 -21.59 -19.27 -5.90
C ARG A 358 -21.17 -19.78 -7.28
N LYS A 359 -21.77 -20.86 -7.75
CA LYS A 359 -21.57 -21.36 -9.11
C LYS A 359 -22.12 -20.36 -10.11
N LEU A 360 -21.30 -19.95 -11.06
CA LEU A 360 -21.71 -19.10 -12.18
C LEU A 360 -22.07 -19.98 -13.39
N ARG A 361 -21.19 -20.93 -13.72
CA ARG A 361 -21.42 -21.91 -14.80
C ARG A 361 -20.69 -23.21 -14.45
N GLY A 362 -21.25 -24.35 -14.84
CA GLY A 362 -20.54 -25.63 -14.84
C GLY A 362 -19.59 -25.68 -16.02
N LYS A 363 -18.47 -26.34 -15.85
CA LYS A 363 -17.70 -26.80 -17.00
C LYS A 363 -18.35 -28.11 -17.50
N GLU A 364 -19.45 -27.99 -18.19
CA GLU A 364 -19.91 -29.04 -19.09
C GLU A 364 -18.98 -29.03 -20.31
N GLY A 365 -17.86 -29.73 -20.19
CA GLY A 365 -16.74 -29.64 -21.11
C GLY A 365 -15.86 -28.41 -20.87
N GLU A 366 -14.57 -28.50 -21.12
CA GLU A 366 -13.72 -27.31 -21.27
C GLU A 366 -14.40 -26.37 -22.25
N VAL A 367 -14.57 -25.09 -21.88
CA VAL A 367 -15.08 -24.12 -22.84
C VAL A 367 -14.07 -24.08 -23.97
N ASP A 368 -14.41 -24.76 -25.07
CA ASP A 368 -13.59 -24.72 -26.27
C ASP A 368 -13.76 -23.34 -26.91
N TYR A 369 -12.84 -22.44 -26.55
CA TYR A 369 -12.78 -21.11 -27.15
C TYR A 369 -12.35 -21.14 -28.61
N ARG A 370 -12.05 -22.32 -29.16
CA ARG A 370 -11.62 -22.48 -30.56
C ARG A 370 -10.58 -21.46 -30.96
N TYR A 371 -9.53 -21.39 -30.12
CA TYR A 371 -8.41 -20.50 -30.41
C TYR A 371 -7.87 -20.76 -31.81
N MET A 372 -7.74 -19.69 -32.60
CA MET A 372 -7.11 -19.74 -33.90
C MET A 372 -6.28 -18.49 -34.14
N PRO A 373 -5.17 -18.58 -34.91
CA PRO A 373 -4.40 -17.40 -35.26
C PRO A 373 -5.29 -16.33 -35.93
N ASP A 374 -5.13 -15.07 -35.53
CA ASP A 374 -5.87 -13.97 -36.15
C ASP A 374 -5.34 -13.72 -37.56
N PRO A 375 -6.18 -13.81 -38.62
CA PRO A 375 -5.72 -13.67 -39.98
C PRO A 375 -5.48 -12.21 -40.41
N ASP A 376 -5.98 -11.24 -39.65
CA ASP A 376 -5.92 -9.82 -39.99
C ASP A 376 -4.71 -9.11 -39.37
N LEU A 377 -4.05 -9.75 -38.41
CA LEU A 377 -2.90 -9.20 -37.68
C LEU A 377 -1.61 -9.93 -38.06
N PRO A 378 -0.58 -9.21 -38.54
CA PRO A 378 0.72 -9.83 -38.81
C PRO A 378 1.43 -10.19 -37.49
N PRO A 379 2.42 -11.08 -37.53
CA PRO A 379 3.29 -11.33 -36.37
C PRO A 379 3.93 -10.04 -35.86
N LEU A 380 3.94 -9.88 -34.54
CA LEU A 380 4.58 -8.77 -33.86
C LEU A 380 6.05 -9.11 -33.65
N VAL A 381 6.94 -8.33 -34.27
CA VAL A 381 8.39 -8.46 -34.13
C VAL A 381 8.90 -7.44 -33.13
N ILE A 382 9.59 -7.89 -32.08
CA ILE A 382 10.10 -7.06 -30.99
C ILE A 382 11.62 -7.05 -31.05
N GLY A 383 12.21 -5.88 -31.32
CA GLY A 383 13.66 -5.72 -31.41
C GLY A 383 14.35 -5.83 -30.05
N ALA A 384 15.51 -6.49 -30.02
CA ALA A 384 16.29 -6.64 -28.79
C ALA A 384 16.87 -5.30 -28.28
N ASP A 385 17.14 -4.37 -29.18
CA ASP A 385 17.56 -3.00 -28.90
C ASP A 385 16.50 -2.22 -28.12
N LEU A 386 15.24 -2.29 -28.53
CA LEU A 386 14.12 -1.69 -27.81
C LEU A 386 14.01 -2.27 -26.38
N VAL A 387 14.12 -3.59 -26.23
CA VAL A 387 14.07 -4.25 -24.93
C VAL A 387 15.22 -3.79 -24.02
N ALA A 388 16.44 -3.67 -24.58
CA ALA A 388 17.60 -3.20 -23.83
C ALA A 388 17.44 -1.74 -23.38
N GLU A 389 16.93 -0.87 -24.25
CA GLU A 389 16.66 0.53 -23.94
C GLU A 389 15.59 0.66 -22.85
N LEU A 390 14.47 -0.04 -22.97
CA LEU A 390 13.41 -0.04 -21.97
C LEU A 390 13.92 -0.55 -20.61
N ARG A 391 14.75 -1.59 -20.59
CA ARG A 391 15.35 -2.11 -19.36
C ARG A 391 16.23 -1.07 -18.67
N ASN A 392 16.99 -0.29 -19.42
CA ASN A 392 17.86 0.76 -18.88
C ASN A 392 17.06 1.99 -18.39
N THR A 393 15.84 2.17 -18.87
CA THR A 393 14.96 3.31 -18.51
C THR A 393 13.90 2.95 -17.46
N LEU A 394 13.83 1.71 -17.02
CA LEU A 394 12.94 1.34 -15.91
C LEU A 394 13.41 1.98 -14.59
N PRO A 395 12.48 2.38 -13.73
CA PRO A 395 12.83 2.84 -12.39
C PRO A 395 13.45 1.69 -11.57
N THR A 396 14.25 2.06 -10.57
CA THR A 396 14.79 1.09 -9.61
C THR A 396 13.65 0.35 -8.91
N PRO A 397 13.67 -0.99 -8.84
CA PRO A 397 12.65 -1.76 -8.14
C PRO A 397 12.49 -1.34 -6.68
N SER A 398 11.24 -1.28 -6.19
CA SER A 398 10.96 -0.85 -4.81
C SER A 398 11.71 -1.68 -3.76
N ASP A 399 11.90 -2.99 -4.00
CA ASP A 399 12.65 -3.85 -3.07
C ASP A 399 14.12 -3.45 -2.95
N GLU A 400 14.75 -3.04 -4.04
CA GLU A 400 16.12 -2.53 -4.01
C GLU A 400 16.20 -1.20 -3.24
N LEU A 401 15.21 -0.33 -3.43
CA LEU A 401 15.09 0.92 -2.67
C LEU A 401 14.88 0.65 -1.18
N TYR A 402 14.04 -0.33 -0.82
CA TYR A 402 13.87 -0.71 0.60
C TYR A 402 15.17 -1.23 1.19
N GLN A 403 15.88 -2.13 0.48
CA GLN A 403 17.17 -2.64 0.93
C GLN A 403 18.20 -1.53 1.12
N LEU A 404 18.24 -0.57 0.21
CA LEU A 404 19.11 0.59 0.29
C LEU A 404 18.77 1.44 1.53
N LEU A 405 17.51 1.78 1.72
CA LEU A 405 17.05 2.59 2.86
C LEU A 405 17.24 1.89 4.21
N MET A 406 17.17 0.55 4.25
CA MET A 406 17.46 -0.25 5.45
C MET A 406 18.96 -0.48 5.67
N SER A 407 19.82 -0.16 4.70
CA SER A 407 21.26 -0.34 4.82
C SER A 407 21.86 0.47 5.97
N LYS A 408 23.10 0.16 6.35
CA LYS A 408 23.83 0.92 7.40
C LYS A 408 23.99 2.42 7.07
N GLU A 409 23.91 2.77 5.80
CA GLU A 409 24.04 4.15 5.33
C GLU A 409 22.82 4.99 5.69
N TYR A 410 21.61 4.46 5.56
CA TYR A 410 20.35 5.16 5.83
C TYR A 410 19.72 4.73 7.16
N GLY A 411 19.74 3.44 7.49
CA GLY A 411 19.32 2.91 8.79
C GLY A 411 17.83 3.06 9.10
N LEU A 412 16.97 3.14 8.07
CA LEU A 412 15.51 3.15 8.24
C LEU A 412 15.02 1.74 8.63
N SER A 413 13.90 1.68 9.34
CA SER A 413 13.14 0.45 9.49
C SER A 413 12.35 0.15 8.20
N ILE A 414 11.86 -1.07 8.02
CA ILE A 414 11.01 -1.40 6.87
C ILE A 414 9.68 -0.64 6.92
N GLU A 415 9.15 -0.38 8.13
CA GLU A 415 7.93 0.38 8.35
C GLU A 415 8.07 1.84 7.90
N ASP A 416 9.29 2.39 7.93
CA ASP A 416 9.59 3.74 7.45
C ASP A 416 10.05 3.75 5.98
N ALA A 417 10.79 2.73 5.54
CA ALA A 417 11.28 2.62 4.17
C ALA A 417 10.14 2.48 3.14
N LYS A 418 9.12 1.66 3.45
CA LYS A 418 7.96 1.47 2.56
C LYS A 418 7.21 2.78 2.28
N PRO A 419 6.67 3.50 3.28
CA PRO A 419 5.97 4.75 3.01
C PRO A 419 6.89 5.81 2.39
N MET A 420 8.20 5.78 2.65
CA MET A 420 9.14 6.71 2.01
C MET A 420 9.22 6.49 0.49
N VAL A 421 9.09 5.26 0.02
CA VAL A 421 9.16 4.90 -1.41
C VAL A 421 7.78 4.94 -2.08
N GLU A 422 6.74 4.49 -1.38
CA GLU A 422 5.41 4.26 -1.96
C GLU A 422 4.52 5.51 -1.98
N LEU A 423 4.79 6.51 -1.12
CA LEU A 423 3.96 7.72 -1.07
C LEU A 423 4.42 8.76 -2.10
N ASP A 424 3.44 9.51 -2.62
CA ASP A 424 3.64 10.70 -3.46
C ASP A 424 4.48 10.43 -4.72
N ASP A 425 4.32 9.28 -5.34
CA ASP A 425 4.95 8.90 -6.61
C ASP A 425 6.49 9.07 -6.62
N GLY A 426 7.13 8.84 -5.47
CA GLY A 426 8.58 8.95 -5.30
C GLY A 426 9.11 10.36 -4.99
N VAL A 427 8.28 11.40 -5.08
CA VAL A 427 8.70 12.80 -4.79
C VAL A 427 9.12 12.96 -3.33
N ARG A 428 8.48 12.20 -2.41
CA ARG A 428 8.87 12.18 -1.00
C ARG A 428 10.25 11.57 -0.78
N LEU A 429 10.59 10.52 -1.52
CA LEU A 429 11.91 9.90 -1.49
C LEU A 429 13.00 10.85 -2.00
N GLU A 430 12.75 11.55 -3.12
CA GLU A 430 13.69 12.56 -3.64
C GLU A 430 13.92 13.66 -2.62
N TYR A 431 12.86 14.21 -2.04
CA TYR A 431 12.96 15.23 -1.00
C TYR A 431 13.74 14.72 0.23
N TYR A 432 13.48 13.50 0.68
CA TYR A 432 14.21 12.89 1.78
C TYR A 432 15.72 12.79 1.48
N GLN A 433 16.08 12.38 0.27
CA GLN A 433 17.48 12.28 -0.15
C GLN A 433 18.15 13.66 -0.19
N ASP A 434 17.46 14.69 -0.69
CA ASP A 434 17.95 16.07 -0.66
C ASP A 434 18.20 16.55 0.78
N VAL A 435 17.29 16.26 1.72
CA VAL A 435 17.48 16.60 3.14
C VAL A 435 18.70 15.88 3.72
N VAL A 436 18.89 14.60 3.42
CA VAL A 436 20.03 13.80 3.90
C VAL A 436 21.36 14.35 3.35
N ASP A 437 21.41 14.65 2.07
CA ASP A 437 22.62 15.21 1.43
C ASP A 437 22.98 16.57 2.03
N LEU A 438 21.99 17.45 2.17
CA LEU A 438 22.19 18.77 2.81
C LEU A 438 22.63 18.64 4.27
N LEU A 439 22.10 17.69 5.03
CA LEU A 439 22.54 17.42 6.40
C LEU A 439 23.99 16.94 6.46
N ARG A 440 24.39 16.10 5.53
CA ARG A 440 25.79 15.63 5.41
C ARG A 440 26.73 16.79 5.12
N ASP A 441 26.31 17.69 4.24
CA ASP A 441 27.08 18.90 3.91
C ASP A 441 27.19 19.86 5.10
N LEU A 442 26.09 20.11 5.82
CA LEU A 442 26.07 20.97 7.01
C LEU A 442 26.92 20.42 8.18
N GLN A 443 27.13 19.12 8.23
CA GLN A 443 27.86 18.46 9.33
C GLN A 443 29.26 17.94 8.91
N GLN A 444 29.83 18.43 7.83
CA GLN A 444 31.18 18.03 7.38
C GLN A 444 32.28 18.25 8.41
N ASP A 445 32.11 19.22 9.29
CA ASP A 445 33.01 19.61 10.38
C ASP A 445 32.94 18.69 11.62
N GLN A 446 31.96 17.77 11.68
CA GLN A 446 31.77 16.88 12.83
C GLN A 446 32.50 15.54 12.69
N ASP A 447 32.77 14.89 13.83
CA ASP A 447 33.35 13.53 13.88
C ASP A 447 32.47 12.55 13.11
N PRO A 448 33.03 11.67 12.24
CA PRO A 448 32.29 10.64 11.53
C PRO A 448 31.39 9.76 12.41
N LYS A 449 31.74 9.57 13.69
CA LYS A 449 30.90 8.83 14.64
C LYS A 449 29.61 9.56 15.02
N SER A 450 29.61 10.89 15.05
CA SER A 450 28.43 11.70 15.36
C SER A 450 27.48 11.83 14.16
N ARG A 451 27.96 11.57 12.95
CA ARG A 451 27.14 11.53 11.72
C ARG A 451 26.31 10.24 11.58
N GLY A 452 26.58 9.23 12.43
CA GLY A 452 25.83 7.99 12.44
C GLY A 452 24.36 8.22 12.76
N GLY A 453 23.44 7.79 11.84
CA GLY A 453 22.00 7.89 12.06
C GLY A 453 21.34 9.19 11.59
N LEU A 454 22.06 10.14 10.97
CA LEU A 454 21.47 11.36 10.40
C LEU A 454 20.34 11.07 9.41
N ALA A 455 20.54 10.11 8.51
CA ALA A 455 19.54 9.70 7.55
C ALA A 455 18.27 9.18 8.24
N ARG A 456 18.41 8.39 9.32
CA ARG A 456 17.26 7.92 10.10
C ARG A 456 16.52 9.06 10.79
N VAL A 457 17.25 10.04 11.32
CA VAL A 457 16.61 11.23 11.90
C VAL A 457 15.86 12.02 10.84
N ALA A 458 16.47 12.25 9.68
CA ALA A 458 15.81 12.90 8.55
C ALA A 458 14.53 12.16 8.13
N GLY A 459 14.57 10.82 8.04
CA GLY A 459 13.41 9.98 7.75
C GLY A 459 12.26 10.19 8.73
N ASN A 460 12.56 10.20 10.02
CA ASN A 460 11.56 10.48 11.06
C ASN A 460 10.93 11.87 10.90
N TRP A 461 11.74 12.89 10.57
CA TRP A 461 11.22 14.25 10.38
C TRP A 461 10.36 14.37 9.12
N VAL A 462 10.74 13.74 8.03
CA VAL A 462 9.98 13.75 6.77
C VAL A 462 8.67 12.99 6.92
N LEU A 463 8.70 11.78 7.48
CA LEU A 463 7.51 10.93 7.58
C LEU A 463 6.55 11.34 8.70
N HIS A 464 7.09 11.59 9.90
CA HIS A 464 6.24 11.74 11.08
C HIS A 464 5.98 13.19 11.46
N GLU A 465 7.00 14.06 11.47
CA GLU A 465 6.81 15.45 11.86
C GLU A 465 6.18 16.28 10.71
N LEU A 466 6.78 16.30 9.53
CA LEU A 466 6.23 17.00 8.37
C LEU A 466 4.97 16.30 7.85
N GLY A 467 4.98 14.97 7.74
CA GLY A 467 3.80 14.20 7.35
C GLY A 467 2.62 14.39 8.32
N GLY A 468 2.90 14.53 9.63
CA GLY A 468 1.89 14.82 10.64
C GLY A 468 1.28 16.22 10.49
N LEU A 469 2.03 17.23 10.04
CA LEU A 469 1.49 18.57 9.75
C LEU A 469 0.60 18.54 8.52
N LEU A 470 1.01 17.85 7.45
CA LEU A 470 0.21 17.68 6.23
C LEU A 470 -1.13 16.99 6.53
N THR A 471 -1.10 15.90 7.29
CA THR A 471 -2.32 15.17 7.68
C THR A 471 -3.27 16.02 8.52
N LYS A 472 -2.75 16.83 9.46
CA LYS A 472 -3.57 17.73 10.28
C LYS A 472 -4.20 18.85 9.46
N ALA A 473 -3.50 19.32 8.43
CA ALA A 473 -3.97 20.39 7.54
C ALA A 473 -4.84 19.87 6.38
N ASP A 474 -5.01 18.55 6.25
CA ASP A 474 -5.70 17.87 5.13
C ASP A 474 -5.12 18.30 3.76
N LEU A 475 -3.80 18.30 3.67
CA LEU A 475 -3.06 18.73 2.48
C LEU A 475 -2.27 17.57 1.87
N SER A 476 -2.19 17.57 0.54
CA SER A 476 -1.30 16.69 -0.21
C SER A 476 0.17 17.13 -0.07
N TRP A 477 1.08 16.23 -0.42
CA TRP A 477 2.51 16.49 -0.41
C TRP A 477 2.89 17.62 -1.39
N ASP A 478 3.65 18.60 -0.87
CA ASP A 478 4.24 19.68 -1.64
C ASP A 478 5.65 19.99 -1.09
N PRO A 479 6.73 19.61 -1.81
CA PRO A 479 8.10 19.81 -1.36
C PRO A 479 8.49 21.28 -1.26
N THR A 480 7.74 22.19 -1.88
CA THR A 480 8.02 23.63 -1.85
C THR A 480 7.55 24.29 -0.57
N ARG A 481 6.59 23.69 0.13
CA ARG A 481 6.02 24.24 1.36
C ARG A 481 7.02 24.32 2.50
N VAL A 482 7.86 23.31 2.65
CA VAL A 482 9.02 23.30 3.54
C VAL A 482 10.23 22.95 2.68
N PRO A 483 11.07 23.94 2.29
CA PRO A 483 12.26 23.66 1.50
C PRO A 483 13.19 22.66 2.20
N ALA A 484 13.79 21.74 1.46
CA ALA A 484 14.69 20.70 2.01
C ALA A 484 15.82 21.30 2.85
N LEU A 485 16.36 22.45 2.43
CA LEU A 485 17.40 23.18 3.18
C LEU A 485 16.88 23.65 4.56
N SER A 486 15.67 24.17 4.62
CA SER A 486 15.07 24.62 5.87
C SER A 486 14.91 23.46 6.86
N LEU A 487 14.39 22.30 6.39
CA LEU A 487 14.27 21.11 7.23
C LEU A 487 15.65 20.60 7.67
N ALA A 488 16.63 20.55 6.77
CA ALA A 488 18.00 20.14 7.09
C ALA A 488 18.62 21.05 8.16
N GLN A 489 18.45 22.37 8.05
CA GLN A 489 18.94 23.32 9.06
C GLN A 489 18.26 23.14 10.41
N ILE A 490 16.93 22.95 10.46
CA ILE A 490 16.21 22.66 11.71
C ILE A 490 16.78 21.43 12.39
N ILE A 491 17.00 20.35 11.63
CA ILE A 491 17.55 19.09 12.14
C ILE A 491 19.00 19.29 12.60
N ASP A 492 19.82 20.05 11.87
CA ASP A 492 21.21 20.35 12.25
C ASP A 492 21.28 21.12 13.56
N PHE A 493 20.49 22.20 13.73
CA PHE A 493 20.39 22.94 14.99
C PHE A 493 19.97 22.05 16.15
N LEU A 494 19.02 21.13 15.92
CA LEU A 494 18.59 20.16 16.93
C LEU A 494 19.72 19.17 17.29
N GLN A 495 20.42 18.62 16.32
CA GLN A 495 21.51 17.66 16.52
C GLN A 495 22.71 18.30 17.24
N ARG A 496 23.02 19.56 16.91
CA ARG A 496 24.04 20.36 17.61
C ARG A 496 23.56 20.85 18.97
N LYS A 497 22.37 20.45 19.44
CA LYS A 497 21.76 20.86 20.72
C LYS A 497 21.65 22.40 20.86
N ARG A 498 21.53 23.12 19.77
CA ARG A 498 21.32 24.58 19.77
C ARG A 498 19.86 24.96 19.96
N ILE A 499 18.94 24.04 19.70
CA ILE A 499 17.49 24.14 19.97
C ILE A 499 16.98 22.84 20.59
N THR A 500 15.80 22.88 21.20
CA THR A 500 15.14 21.69 21.74
C THR A 500 14.22 21.03 20.73
N GLY A 501 13.80 19.76 20.98
CA GLY A 501 12.82 19.08 20.15
C GLY A 501 11.48 19.83 20.01
N PRO A 502 10.87 20.32 21.09
CA PRO A 502 9.68 21.18 20.99
C PRO A 502 9.89 22.44 20.14
N THR A 503 11.03 23.13 20.34
CA THR A 503 11.40 24.31 19.54
C THR A 503 11.54 23.97 18.05
N ALA A 504 12.20 22.87 17.74
CA ALA A 504 12.38 22.42 16.36
C ALA A 504 11.02 22.15 15.65
N ARG A 505 10.06 21.55 16.37
CA ARG A 505 8.68 21.36 15.85
C ARG A 505 7.95 22.68 15.68
N GLN A 506 8.14 23.62 16.59
CA GLN A 506 7.56 24.97 16.50
C GLN A 506 8.09 25.69 15.25
N VAL A 507 9.40 25.68 15.02
CA VAL A 507 10.04 26.29 13.85
C VAL A 507 9.57 25.59 12.57
N LEU A 508 9.47 24.27 12.55
CA LEU A 508 8.92 23.53 11.41
C LEU A 508 7.48 23.98 11.10
N ALA A 509 6.64 24.15 12.13
CA ALA A 509 5.26 24.64 11.94
C ALA A 509 5.23 26.06 11.39
N MET A 510 6.10 26.97 11.85
CA MET A 510 6.18 28.34 11.31
C MET A 510 6.55 28.35 9.83
N VAL A 511 7.55 27.55 9.42
CA VAL A 511 7.93 27.41 8.01
C VAL A 511 6.79 26.79 7.19
N PHE A 512 6.14 25.77 7.73
CA PHE A 512 4.98 25.10 7.11
C PHE A 512 3.81 26.07 6.88
N ASP A 513 3.60 27.02 7.79
CA ASP A 513 2.54 28.05 7.72
C ASP A 513 2.94 29.24 6.82
N GLY A 514 4.14 29.21 6.21
CA GLY A 514 4.58 30.16 5.19
C GLY A 514 5.63 31.18 5.63
N ASP A 515 6.27 30.99 6.80
CA ASP A 515 7.41 31.84 7.17
C ASP A 515 8.62 31.54 6.28
N ALA A 516 8.99 32.50 5.44
CA ALA A 516 10.06 32.35 4.45
C ALA A 516 11.43 32.85 4.96
N ARG A 517 11.54 33.24 6.22
CA ARG A 517 12.82 33.68 6.80
C ARG A 517 13.83 32.54 6.83
N PRO A 518 15.12 32.79 6.60
CA PRO A 518 16.17 31.80 6.83
C PRO A 518 16.13 31.28 8.28
N ILE A 519 16.30 29.97 8.47
CA ILE A 519 16.20 29.33 9.82
C ILE A 519 17.11 30.00 10.86
N PRO A 520 18.40 30.33 10.58
CA PRO A 520 19.22 31.02 11.55
C PRO A 520 18.64 32.39 11.99
N GLN A 521 18.12 33.17 11.05
CA GLN A 521 17.51 34.48 11.34
C GLN A 521 16.22 34.32 12.16
N LEU A 522 15.37 33.39 11.78
CA LEU A 522 14.12 33.08 12.51
C LEU A 522 14.41 32.70 13.96
N LEU A 523 15.41 31.83 14.20
CA LEU A 523 15.80 31.40 15.55
C LEU A 523 16.33 32.55 16.41
N GLU A 524 17.05 33.51 15.82
CA GLU A 524 17.58 34.70 16.49
C GLU A 524 16.49 35.71 16.83
N GLU A 525 15.64 36.06 15.85
CA GLU A 525 14.56 37.03 15.99
C GLU A 525 13.51 36.59 17.01
N GLU A 526 13.15 35.30 16.99
CA GLU A 526 12.18 34.71 17.93
C GLU A 526 12.82 34.30 19.26
N SER A 527 14.13 34.55 19.46
CA SER A 527 14.88 34.18 20.67
C SER A 527 14.76 32.69 21.04
N LEU A 528 14.72 31.81 20.03
CA LEU A 528 14.50 30.36 20.18
C LEU A 528 15.80 29.57 20.35
N LEU A 529 16.98 30.21 20.24
CA LEU A 529 18.26 29.54 20.48
C LEU A 529 18.42 29.19 21.95
N LEU A 530 18.87 27.96 22.22
CA LEU A 530 19.23 27.49 23.54
C LEU A 530 20.40 28.32 24.07
N ARG A 531 20.15 29.13 25.10
CA ARG A 531 21.22 29.70 25.92
C ARG A 531 21.49 28.71 27.06
N PRO A 532 22.69 28.10 27.14
CA PRO A 532 22.99 27.19 28.24
C PRO A 532 22.80 27.94 29.55
N LEU A 533 22.14 27.32 30.51
CA LEU A 533 22.06 27.84 31.87
C LEU A 533 23.47 27.87 32.51
N SER A 534 23.78 28.92 33.21
CA SER A 534 24.99 28.98 34.04
C SER A 534 24.88 27.98 35.20
N ARG A 535 26.00 27.66 35.84
CA ARG A 535 26.00 26.79 37.04
C ARG A 535 25.17 27.41 38.17
N GLU A 536 25.25 28.74 38.31
CA GLU A 536 24.49 29.50 39.32
C GLU A 536 22.98 29.40 39.05
N GLU A 537 22.54 29.50 37.83
CA GLU A 537 21.13 29.32 37.43
C GLU A 537 20.66 27.87 37.70
N TYR A 538 21.49 26.87 37.44
CA TYR A 538 21.17 25.48 37.78
C TYR A 538 21.03 25.27 39.29
N ILE A 539 21.94 25.87 40.09
CA ILE A 539 21.91 25.81 41.58
C ILE A 539 20.63 26.45 42.10
N ALA A 540 20.30 27.65 41.63
CA ALA A 540 19.07 28.35 42.03
C ALA A 540 17.80 27.52 41.72
N LEU A 541 17.68 26.93 40.51
CA LEU A 541 16.58 26.04 40.15
C LEU A 541 16.53 24.77 40.98
N ALA A 542 17.70 24.22 41.35
CA ALA A 542 17.80 23.03 42.19
C ALA A 542 17.39 23.33 43.63
N GLU A 543 17.82 24.45 44.21
CA GLU A 543 17.44 24.89 45.54
C GLU A 543 15.95 25.15 45.67
N ASP A 544 15.35 25.82 44.66
CA ASP A 544 13.90 26.00 44.59
C ASP A 544 13.15 24.64 44.55
N ALA A 545 13.59 23.73 43.68
CA ALA A 545 12.98 22.40 43.57
C ALA A 545 13.14 21.59 44.89
N LEU A 546 14.29 21.62 45.53
CA LEU A 546 14.54 20.95 46.82
C LEU A 546 13.71 21.57 47.96
N GLY A 547 13.51 22.89 47.95
CA GLY A 547 12.69 23.63 48.89
C GLY A 547 11.20 23.25 48.83
N GLN A 548 10.70 22.79 47.66
CA GLN A 548 9.32 22.37 47.50
C GLN A 548 8.95 21.06 48.20
N ASN A 549 9.94 20.18 48.50
CA ASN A 549 9.66 18.90 49.15
C ASN A 549 10.78 18.44 50.09
N PRO A 550 11.02 19.15 51.22
CA PRO A 550 12.07 18.82 52.19
C PRO A 550 12.00 17.40 52.76
N PRO A 551 10.81 16.81 53.02
CA PRO A 551 10.73 15.44 53.51
C PRO A 551 11.26 14.40 52.52
N MET A 552 11.14 14.65 51.22
CA MET A 552 11.67 13.77 50.19
C MET A 552 13.18 13.89 50.06
N VAL A 553 13.73 15.09 50.26
CA VAL A 553 15.20 15.32 50.33
C VAL A 553 15.82 14.53 51.46
N GLU A 554 15.18 14.56 52.65
CA GLU A 554 15.65 13.80 53.83
C GLU A 554 15.61 12.28 53.56
N GLN A 555 14.60 11.78 52.88
CA GLN A 555 14.54 10.36 52.49
C GLN A 555 15.62 9.97 51.49
N ILE A 556 15.98 10.85 50.55
CA ILE A 556 17.08 10.60 49.61
C ILE A 556 18.40 10.56 50.40
N ARG A 557 18.61 11.54 51.28
CA ARG A 557 19.86 11.66 52.09
C ARG A 557 20.05 10.49 53.06
N THR A 558 18.99 10.09 53.77
CA THR A 558 19.09 9.10 54.85
C THR A 558 18.89 7.66 54.39
N LYS A 559 18.04 7.43 53.38
CA LYS A 559 17.68 6.08 52.90
C LYS A 559 18.24 5.75 51.52
N ASN A 560 19.10 6.59 50.96
CA ASN A 560 19.76 6.44 49.66
C ASN A 560 18.79 6.12 48.51
N GLN A 561 17.56 6.71 48.53
CA GLN A 561 16.53 6.46 47.54
C GLN A 561 16.73 7.29 46.26
N LEU A 562 17.81 7.00 45.51
CA LEU A 562 18.25 7.75 44.33
C LEU A 562 17.18 7.84 43.22
N GLY A 563 16.25 6.86 43.13
CA GLY A 563 15.17 6.89 42.17
C GLY A 563 14.22 8.10 42.32
N LYS A 564 14.20 8.77 43.48
CA LYS A 564 13.42 9.98 43.72
C LYS A 564 14.04 11.26 43.16
N LEU A 565 15.34 11.25 42.83
CA LEU A 565 16.01 12.38 42.16
C LEU A 565 15.30 12.77 40.84
N GLY A 566 14.82 11.77 40.11
CA GLY A 566 14.09 12.01 38.87
C GLY A 566 12.86 12.90 39.03
N TRP A 567 12.22 12.93 40.22
CA TRP A 567 11.10 13.85 40.49
C TRP A 567 11.61 15.30 40.58
N PHE A 568 12.73 15.55 41.23
CA PHE A 568 13.33 16.89 41.32
C PHE A 568 13.86 17.38 40.00
N VAL A 569 14.51 16.51 39.22
CA VAL A 569 14.87 16.81 37.81
C VAL A 569 13.64 17.22 37.01
N GLY A 570 12.53 16.48 37.13
CA GLY A 570 11.26 16.81 36.48
C GLY A 570 10.69 18.15 36.95
N GLN A 571 10.89 18.57 38.22
CA GLN A 571 10.47 19.90 38.68
C GLN A 571 11.38 20.99 38.11
N MET A 572 12.71 20.84 38.15
CA MET A 572 13.60 21.78 37.50
C MET A 572 13.31 21.98 36.03
N MET A 573 12.95 20.91 35.31
CA MET A 573 12.53 20.99 33.88
C MET A 573 11.19 21.70 33.68
N ARG A 574 10.31 21.76 34.69
CA ARG A 574 9.01 22.48 34.63
C ARG A 574 9.12 23.93 35.02
N THR A 575 9.94 24.25 36.05
CA THR A 575 10.12 25.62 36.55
C THR A 575 11.15 26.40 35.76
N GLY A 576 12.15 25.74 35.20
CA GLY A 576 13.09 26.38 34.28
C GLY A 576 12.42 26.72 32.92
N GLU A 577 12.95 27.71 32.21
CA GLU A 577 12.49 28.04 30.86
C GLU A 577 12.50 26.78 29.99
N LYS A 578 11.37 26.56 29.29
CA LYS A 578 11.15 25.33 28.53
C LYS A 578 12.34 24.99 27.63
N GLY A 579 12.99 23.87 27.94
CA GLY A 579 14.08 23.29 27.15
C GLY A 579 15.49 23.74 27.50
N ARG A 580 15.70 24.69 28.42
CA ARG A 580 17.04 25.12 28.84
C ARG A 580 17.70 24.20 29.89
N VAL A 581 16.90 23.40 30.63
CA VAL A 581 17.39 22.50 31.66
C VAL A 581 17.75 21.14 31.04
N GLU A 582 19.03 20.80 31.06
CA GLU A 582 19.54 19.47 30.69
C GLU A 582 19.40 18.50 31.86
N ALA A 583 18.64 17.42 31.72
CA ALA A 583 18.39 16.45 32.78
C ALA A 583 19.68 15.87 33.41
N PRO A 584 20.75 15.51 32.66
CA PRO A 584 21.99 15.04 33.25
C PRO A 584 22.70 16.09 34.12
N LYS A 585 22.72 17.36 33.70
CA LYS A 585 23.31 18.46 34.48
C LYS A 585 22.50 18.77 35.73
N ALA A 586 21.15 18.75 35.59
CA ALA A 586 20.27 18.91 36.74
C ALA A 586 20.46 17.78 37.78
N ASP A 587 20.57 16.52 37.34
CA ASP A 587 20.83 15.39 38.23
C ASP A 587 22.20 15.53 38.94
N ALA A 588 23.23 15.95 38.21
CA ALA A 588 24.58 16.17 38.79
C ALA A 588 24.55 17.27 39.85
N ILE A 589 23.94 18.42 39.61
CA ILE A 589 23.81 19.53 40.57
C ILE A 589 22.96 19.12 41.78
N LEU A 590 21.85 18.40 41.58
CA LEU A 590 21.04 17.90 42.69
C LEU A 590 21.80 16.92 43.57
N ARG A 591 22.64 16.06 43.00
CA ARG A 591 23.53 15.16 43.79
C ARG A 591 24.55 15.95 44.59
N GLU A 592 25.20 16.92 43.96
CA GLU A 592 26.15 17.80 44.63
C GLU A 592 25.52 18.53 45.85
N LEU A 593 24.30 19.10 45.67
CA LEU A 593 23.60 19.82 46.75
C LEU A 593 23.08 18.89 47.86
N ILE A 594 22.66 17.67 47.53
CA ILE A 594 22.10 16.74 48.52
C ILE A 594 23.21 16.00 49.30
N PHE A 595 24.27 15.59 48.64
CA PHE A 595 25.31 14.74 49.24
C PHE A 595 26.64 15.44 49.50
N GLY A 596 26.84 16.64 48.94
CA GLY A 596 28.09 17.40 49.16
C GLY A 596 29.29 16.85 48.38
N ASP A 597 29.10 15.95 47.44
CA ASP A 597 30.16 15.36 46.65
C ASP A 597 30.47 16.20 45.41
N SER A 598 31.67 16.69 45.30
CA SER A 598 32.22 17.17 44.04
C SER A 598 32.44 15.95 43.12
N PRO A 599 32.06 16.00 41.82
CA PRO A 599 32.31 14.89 40.91
C PRO A 599 33.80 14.66 40.74
N SER A 600 34.26 13.45 41.05
CA SER A 600 35.58 12.94 40.66
C SER A 600 35.61 12.59 39.16
#